data_5e5342a27ec10a08b05e4dd7e4fe80c6
#
_entry.id   5e5342a27ec10a08b05e4dd7e4fe80c6
#
_cell.length_a   1.000
_cell.length_b   1.000
_cell.length_c   1.000
_cell.angle_alpha   90.00
_cell.angle_beta   90.00
_cell.angle_gamma   90.00
#
_symmetry.space_group_name_H-M   'P 1'
#
loop_
_entity.id
_entity.type
_entity.pdbx_description
1 polymer ?
#
loop_
_entity_poly.entity_id
_entity_poly.type
_entity_poly.pdbx_seq_one_letter_code
_entity_poly.pdbx_strand_id
1 'polypeptide(L)'
;MDGQLVLSEDFFVDTQSTTRSEPRTPVHHIIAGSFRSLSLFLLAFSPFNRTISHVQTIPAFGPHQYLAVNSQRDRVYTTSWAQPPSLSSWSIDKNEHTWDKWTVNLVNTVPITATSSYITLPPPYTHIYSAGGPTGEVHIVEPSTRGFGAKAQQLLFVPEDELAAADKTRRYGSHAIEFSNRGFAFIPVLGTNSIERYRLSSSLPGGLDHIGTTLSPRPHDGPRHLIISPNGSKLYVVTEHTNFLDVYDISHTGDLTLAQSRSIIPQDLRPNVSLYRGDTLRFTPPSPSHPSPGFLFATTRGATSETRGWLTVFRLDQDGAIVGEDAEDDTERWETPTSGGKANAIEIIHGETDGGEDTKAWVLLTDDDESVDSGGPGIRVIEWSGWKKGISVAAEWLGERDFQSYTEGDRMRGGSHAVWLD
;
A
#
# COMPACT_ATOMS: atom_id res chain seq x y z
N MET A 1 80.47 -7.73 47.16
CA MET A 1 79.87 -8.94 46.57
C MET A 1 78.45 -8.64 46.30
N ASP A 2 78.19 -8.22 45.08
CA ASP A 2 76.94 -7.64 44.64
C ASP A 2 76.01 -8.76 44.14
N GLY A 3 74.81 -8.80 44.70
CA GLY A 3 73.74 -9.67 44.27
C GLY A 3 72.68 -8.84 43.59
N GLN A 4 72.64 -8.93 42.26
CA GLN A 4 71.65 -8.28 41.44
C GLN A 4 70.36 -9.08 41.46
N LEU A 5 69.27 -8.44 41.87
CA LEU A 5 67.90 -8.96 41.71
C LEU A 5 67.42 -8.71 40.27
N VAL A 6 67.00 -9.77 39.62
CA VAL A 6 66.31 -9.71 38.32
C VAL A 6 64.80 -9.71 38.57
N LEU A 7 64.15 -8.61 38.23
CA LEU A 7 62.69 -8.49 38.20
C LEU A 7 62.16 -9.13 36.88
N SER A 8 61.27 -10.10 37.02
CA SER A 8 60.51 -10.66 35.90
C SER A 8 59.36 -9.75 35.58
N GLU A 9 59.28 -9.23 34.36
CA GLU A 9 58.12 -8.55 33.81
C GLU A 9 57.06 -9.60 33.45
N ASP A 10 55.94 -9.56 34.18
CA ASP A 10 54.74 -10.32 33.81
C ASP A 10 54.03 -9.58 32.64
N PHE A 11 54.04 -10.22 31.47
CA PHE A 11 53.23 -9.81 30.30
C PHE A 11 51.75 -10.12 30.59
N PHE A 12 50.96 -9.11 30.91
CA PHE A 12 49.52 -9.18 30.85
C PHE A 12 49.11 -9.21 29.37
N VAL A 13 48.69 -10.35 28.88
CA VAL A 13 47.97 -10.47 27.59
C VAL A 13 46.55 -10.02 27.83
N ASP A 14 46.26 -8.80 27.40
CA ASP A 14 44.92 -8.27 27.35
C ASP A 14 44.15 -9.01 26.24
N THR A 15 43.38 -10.03 26.60
CA THR A 15 42.45 -10.73 25.70
C THR A 15 41.23 -9.85 25.53
N GLN A 16 41.30 -8.84 24.65
CA GLN A 16 40.12 -8.20 24.12
C GLN A 16 39.29 -9.29 23.40
N SER A 17 38.25 -9.75 24.07
CA SER A 17 37.21 -10.54 23.45
C SER A 17 36.47 -9.65 22.44
N THR A 18 36.90 -9.70 21.21
CA THR A 18 36.10 -9.21 20.09
C THR A 18 34.85 -10.09 20.02
N THR A 19 33.82 -9.70 20.72
CA THR A 19 32.47 -10.20 20.47
C THR A 19 32.14 -9.83 19.02
N ARG A 20 32.35 -10.76 18.09
CA ARG A 20 31.75 -10.67 16.77
C ARG A 20 30.25 -10.60 17.01
N SER A 21 29.67 -9.41 16.76
CA SER A 21 28.22 -9.30 16.65
C SER A 21 27.82 -10.24 15.53
N GLU A 22 27.03 -11.26 15.85
CA GLU A 22 26.40 -12.09 14.83
C GLU A 22 25.70 -11.16 13.83
N PRO A 23 25.78 -11.43 12.51
CA PRO A 23 25.08 -10.65 11.52
C PRO A 23 23.60 -10.68 11.89
N ARG A 24 23.02 -9.50 12.20
CA ARG A 24 21.60 -9.39 12.51
C ARG A 24 20.82 -9.82 11.28
N THR A 25 20.00 -10.84 11.41
CA THR A 25 19.06 -11.23 10.37
C THR A 25 18.14 -10.06 10.10
N PRO A 26 17.99 -9.58 8.85
CA PRO A 26 17.13 -8.47 8.52
C PRO A 26 15.69 -8.79 8.95
N VAL A 27 15.02 -7.82 9.56
CA VAL A 27 13.62 -7.90 9.96
C VAL A 27 12.93 -6.67 9.41
N HIS A 28 11.83 -6.87 8.67
CA HIS A 28 11.03 -5.79 8.12
C HIS A 28 9.80 -5.53 8.99
N HIS A 29 9.57 -4.28 9.36
CA HIS A 29 8.39 -3.91 10.14
C HIS A 29 7.22 -3.56 9.24
N ILE A 30 6.03 -3.90 9.69
CA ILE A 30 4.77 -3.72 8.98
C ILE A 30 3.79 -3.04 9.93
N ILE A 31 3.06 -2.03 9.47
CA ILE A 31 1.86 -1.58 10.14
C ILE A 31 0.65 -1.93 9.28
N ALA A 32 -0.35 -2.52 9.93
CA ALA A 32 -1.55 -3.02 9.28
C ALA A 32 -2.83 -2.43 9.88
N GLY A 33 -3.77 -2.08 9.02
CA GLY A 33 -5.14 -1.72 9.36
C GLY A 33 -6.11 -2.89 9.20
N SER A 34 -7.33 -2.69 9.67
CA SER A 34 -8.40 -3.68 9.61
C SER A 34 -9.73 -3.00 9.28
N PHE A 35 -10.61 -3.70 8.54
CA PHE A 35 -11.99 -3.24 8.32
C PHE A 35 -12.92 -3.50 9.51
N ARG A 36 -12.51 -4.30 10.49
CA ARG A 36 -13.40 -4.82 11.55
C ARG A 36 -12.84 -4.65 12.95
N SER A 37 -11.54 -4.38 13.08
CA SER A 37 -10.92 -4.05 14.36
C SER A 37 -10.78 -2.55 14.52
N LEU A 38 -10.87 -2.07 15.76
CA LEU A 38 -10.64 -0.66 16.06
C LEU A 38 -9.14 -0.32 16.09
N SER A 39 -8.28 -1.33 16.24
CA SER A 39 -6.83 -1.18 16.42
C SER A 39 -6.07 -1.21 15.10
N LEU A 40 -4.86 -0.64 15.12
CA LEU A 40 -3.79 -0.94 14.18
C LEU A 40 -2.87 -2.01 14.77
N PHE A 41 -2.10 -2.67 13.92
CA PHE A 41 -1.21 -3.76 14.31
C PHE A 41 0.19 -3.54 13.78
N LEU A 42 1.17 -3.46 14.68
CA LEU A 42 2.59 -3.44 14.34
C LEU A 42 3.09 -4.88 14.33
N LEU A 43 3.64 -5.29 13.21
CA LEU A 43 4.14 -6.64 12.95
C LEU A 43 5.60 -6.56 12.52
N ALA A 44 6.31 -7.68 12.63
CA ALA A 44 7.68 -7.84 12.17
C ALA A 44 7.82 -9.11 11.31
N PHE A 45 8.31 -8.97 10.10
CA PHE A 45 8.58 -10.07 9.17
C PHE A 45 10.07 -10.41 9.15
N SER A 46 10.41 -11.67 9.38
CA SER A 46 11.75 -12.21 9.20
C SER A 46 11.85 -12.97 7.87
N PRO A 47 12.55 -12.45 6.84
CA PRO A 47 12.75 -13.18 5.60
C PRO A 47 13.47 -14.51 5.79
N PHE A 48 14.45 -14.56 6.70
CA PHE A 48 15.25 -15.75 6.98
C PHE A 48 14.38 -16.87 7.59
N ASN A 49 13.57 -16.57 8.59
CA ASN A 49 12.72 -17.54 9.27
C ASN A 49 11.39 -17.77 8.56
N ARG A 50 11.03 -16.92 7.60
CA ARG A 50 9.71 -16.90 6.95
C ARG A 50 8.56 -16.84 7.96
N THR A 51 8.66 -15.90 8.88
CA THR A 51 7.67 -15.73 9.96
C THR A 51 7.25 -14.28 10.08
N ILE A 52 5.98 -14.05 10.44
CA ILE A 52 5.46 -12.76 10.87
C ILE A 52 5.18 -12.87 12.38
N SER A 53 5.74 -11.94 13.14
CA SER A 53 5.53 -11.83 14.59
C SER A 53 4.75 -10.58 14.93
N HIS A 54 3.84 -10.67 15.90
CA HIS A 54 3.16 -9.52 16.47
C HIS A 54 4.11 -8.74 17.40
N VAL A 55 4.16 -7.42 17.23
CA VAL A 55 4.97 -6.51 18.05
C VAL A 55 4.07 -5.71 18.98
N GLN A 56 3.04 -5.05 18.43
CA GLN A 56 2.15 -4.19 19.22
C GLN A 56 0.75 -4.14 18.62
N THR A 57 -0.29 -4.22 19.48
CA THR A 57 -1.64 -3.78 19.15
C THR A 57 -1.80 -2.33 19.57
N ILE A 58 -2.16 -1.46 18.65
CA ILE A 58 -2.26 -0.01 18.85
C ILE A 58 -3.73 0.37 18.92
N PRO A 59 -4.27 0.77 20.10
CA PRO A 59 -5.63 1.30 20.20
C PRO A 59 -5.81 2.48 19.25
N ALA A 60 -6.81 2.39 18.38
CA ALA A 60 -7.01 3.35 17.31
C ALA A 60 -8.51 3.66 17.11
N PHE A 61 -8.86 4.34 16.03
CA PHE A 61 -10.21 4.82 15.73
C PHE A 61 -10.82 4.08 14.53
N GLY A 62 -10.43 2.81 14.33
CA GLY A 62 -10.88 1.99 13.20
C GLY A 62 -12.39 1.84 13.08
N PRO A 63 -12.89 1.19 12.03
CA PRO A 63 -12.11 0.48 10.99
C PRO A 63 -11.22 1.41 10.17
N HIS A 64 -10.04 0.91 9.78
CA HIS A 64 -9.09 1.62 8.93
C HIS A 64 -9.08 1.01 7.54
N GLN A 65 -9.28 1.80 6.48
CA GLN A 65 -9.23 1.29 5.12
C GLN A 65 -7.84 1.42 4.49
N TYR A 66 -7.19 2.56 4.64
CA TYR A 66 -5.94 2.84 3.96
C TYR A 66 -4.93 3.54 4.88
N LEU A 67 -3.65 3.25 4.62
CA LEU A 67 -2.51 3.80 5.36
C LEU A 67 -1.50 4.38 4.38
N ALA A 68 -0.87 5.50 4.76
CA ALA A 68 0.27 6.07 4.07
C ALA A 68 1.40 6.36 5.07
N VAL A 69 2.64 6.36 4.58
CA VAL A 69 3.82 6.71 5.38
C VAL A 69 4.53 7.92 4.77
N ASN A 70 5.21 8.70 5.61
CA ASN A 70 6.08 9.76 5.12
C ASN A 70 7.40 9.18 4.56
N SER A 71 8.21 10.04 3.92
CA SER A 71 9.48 9.63 3.30
C SER A 71 10.51 9.04 4.29
N GLN A 72 10.50 9.48 5.56
CA GLN A 72 11.36 8.96 6.62
C GLN A 72 10.82 7.68 7.27
N ARG A 73 9.59 7.29 6.93
CA ARG A 73 8.88 6.13 7.51
C ARG A 73 8.81 6.15 9.04
N ASP A 74 8.71 7.35 9.62
CA ASP A 74 8.55 7.59 11.05
C ASP A 74 7.17 8.20 11.39
N ARG A 75 6.31 8.36 10.38
CA ARG A 75 4.91 8.78 10.51
C ARG A 75 4.02 7.92 9.64
N VAL A 76 2.89 7.52 10.22
CA VAL A 76 1.79 6.85 9.50
C VAL A 76 0.57 7.75 9.55
N TYR A 77 -0.17 7.77 8.46
CA TYR A 77 -1.45 8.45 8.31
C TYR A 77 -2.50 7.41 7.94
N THR A 78 -3.66 7.46 8.60
CA THR A 78 -4.70 6.45 8.42
C THR A 78 -6.05 7.08 8.19
N THR A 79 -6.86 6.42 7.35
CA THR A 79 -8.29 6.74 7.23
C THR A 79 -9.08 5.97 8.28
N SER A 80 -10.18 6.53 8.79
CA SER A 80 -11.12 5.85 9.66
C SER A 80 -12.53 5.87 9.08
N TRP A 81 -13.19 4.71 9.09
CA TRP A 81 -14.59 4.53 8.72
C TRP A 81 -15.54 4.57 9.91
N ALA A 82 -15.03 4.85 11.11
CA ALA A 82 -15.86 5.12 12.27
C ALA A 82 -16.74 6.35 12.02
N GLN A 83 -17.84 6.45 12.74
CA GLN A 83 -18.70 7.63 12.67
C GLN A 83 -18.51 8.51 13.91
N PRO A 84 -18.20 9.82 13.74
CA PRO A 84 -17.94 10.52 12.48
C PRO A 84 -16.61 10.08 11.83
N PRO A 85 -16.50 10.14 10.47
CA PRO A 85 -15.29 9.74 9.77
C PRO A 85 -14.13 10.68 10.08
N SER A 86 -12.93 10.13 10.13
CA SER A 86 -11.74 10.88 10.53
C SER A 86 -10.47 10.39 9.84
N LEU A 87 -9.42 11.21 9.95
CA LEU A 87 -8.04 10.84 9.61
C LEU A 87 -7.20 10.92 10.87
N SER A 88 -6.27 10.00 11.06
CA SER A 88 -5.36 9.99 12.22
C SER A 88 -3.91 9.91 11.77
N SER A 89 -3.02 10.57 12.51
CA SER A 89 -1.58 10.51 12.33
C SER A 89 -0.90 9.88 13.54
N TRP A 90 0.15 9.11 13.28
CA TRP A 90 0.86 8.28 14.25
C TRP A 90 2.36 8.49 14.11
N SER A 91 3.09 8.58 15.23
CA SER A 91 4.55 8.54 15.26
C SER A 91 5.03 7.10 15.44
N ILE A 92 6.16 6.80 14.82
CA ILE A 92 6.85 5.52 14.97
C ILE A 92 8.18 5.79 15.66
N ASP A 93 8.36 5.24 16.85
CA ASP A 93 9.62 5.28 17.57
C ASP A 93 10.37 3.98 17.28
N LYS A 94 11.42 4.10 16.47
CA LYS A 94 12.26 2.98 16.03
C LYS A 94 13.35 2.72 17.06
N ASN A 95 13.37 1.53 17.64
CA ASN A 95 14.49 1.10 18.47
C ASN A 95 15.53 0.38 17.59
N GLU A 96 16.67 1.01 17.37
CA GLU A 96 17.73 0.46 16.50
C GLU A 96 18.40 -0.81 17.07
N HIS A 97 18.21 -1.10 18.35
CA HIS A 97 18.86 -2.22 19.01
C HIS A 97 18.00 -3.48 19.08
N THR A 98 16.67 -3.31 19.11
CA THR A 98 15.72 -4.42 19.29
C THR A 98 14.48 -4.19 18.46
N TRP A 99 14.25 -5.08 17.49
CA TRP A 99 13.11 -5.02 16.57
C TRP A 99 11.73 -5.11 17.28
N ASP A 100 11.67 -5.78 18.42
CA ASP A 100 10.47 -6.01 19.22
C ASP A 100 10.10 -4.82 20.13
N LYS A 101 10.90 -3.74 20.12
CA LYS A 101 10.69 -2.54 20.95
C LYS A 101 10.34 -1.29 20.16
N TRP A 102 9.91 -1.46 18.92
CA TRP A 102 9.31 -0.37 18.19
C TRP A 102 7.94 -0.04 18.78
N THR A 103 7.59 1.24 18.83
CA THR A 103 6.28 1.67 19.32
C THR A 103 5.62 2.65 18.35
N VAL A 104 4.29 2.60 18.31
CA VAL A 104 3.48 3.50 17.50
C VAL A 104 2.53 4.26 18.42
N ASN A 105 2.57 5.58 18.34
CA ASN A 105 1.81 6.46 19.24
C ASN A 105 0.97 7.45 18.44
N LEU A 106 -0.25 7.75 18.92
CA LEU A 106 -1.12 8.75 18.32
C LEU A 106 -0.48 10.14 18.40
N VAL A 107 -0.46 10.85 17.27
CA VAL A 107 -0.10 12.28 17.21
C VAL A 107 -1.37 13.13 17.30
N ASN A 108 -2.28 12.98 16.34
CA ASN A 108 -3.58 13.64 16.37
C ASN A 108 -4.59 13.02 15.41
N THR A 109 -5.84 13.43 15.55
CA THR A 109 -6.97 13.04 14.71
C THR A 109 -7.72 14.29 14.25
N VAL A 110 -8.16 14.29 12.98
CA VAL A 110 -9.00 15.36 12.41
C VAL A 110 -10.28 14.78 11.81
N PRO A 111 -11.44 15.43 11.98
CA PRO A 111 -12.67 15.01 11.33
C PRO A 111 -12.62 15.33 9.84
N ILE A 112 -13.29 14.51 9.04
CA ILE A 112 -13.49 14.73 7.59
C ILE A 112 -14.99 14.71 7.24
N THR A 113 -15.33 15.27 6.07
CA THR A 113 -16.73 15.44 5.65
C THR A 113 -17.41 14.12 5.33
N ALA A 114 -16.71 13.22 4.63
CA ALA A 114 -17.22 11.90 4.26
C ALA A 114 -16.12 10.84 4.43
N THR A 115 -16.52 9.57 4.54
CA THR A 115 -15.60 8.44 4.68
C THR A 115 -14.56 8.42 3.56
N SER A 116 -13.28 8.37 3.94
CA SER A 116 -12.16 8.32 3.00
C SER A 116 -11.64 6.89 2.83
N SER A 117 -11.40 6.52 1.58
CA SER A 117 -10.90 5.18 1.19
C SER A 117 -9.42 5.18 0.82
N TYR A 118 -8.81 6.35 0.72
CA TYR A 118 -7.42 6.53 0.32
C TYR A 118 -6.77 7.72 1.00
N ILE A 119 -5.48 7.62 1.25
CA ILE A 119 -4.68 8.72 1.80
C ILE A 119 -3.27 8.65 1.22
N THR A 120 -2.69 9.80 0.87
CA THR A 120 -1.33 9.91 0.34
C THR A 120 -0.65 11.20 0.79
N LEU A 121 0.69 11.17 0.77
CA LEU A 121 1.56 12.30 1.14
C LEU A 121 2.65 12.46 0.07
N PRO A 122 2.34 13.12 -1.05
CA PRO A 122 3.31 13.30 -2.14
C PRO A 122 4.40 14.33 -1.80
N PRO A 123 5.57 14.30 -2.47
CA PRO A 123 6.54 15.38 -2.38
C PRO A 123 5.90 16.75 -2.70
N PRO A 124 6.28 17.82 -2.01
CA PRO A 124 7.36 17.98 -1.03
C PRO A 124 6.99 17.59 0.42
N TYR A 125 5.98 16.74 0.63
CA TYR A 125 5.55 16.22 1.94
C TYR A 125 4.99 17.27 2.91
N THR A 126 4.40 18.31 2.36
CA THR A 126 3.82 19.44 3.12
C THR A 126 2.30 19.37 3.26
N HIS A 127 1.66 18.51 2.47
CA HIS A 127 0.21 18.34 2.46
C HIS A 127 -0.15 16.84 2.38
N ILE A 128 -1.20 16.48 3.10
CA ILE A 128 -1.80 15.14 3.09
C ILE A 128 -3.09 15.24 2.30
N TYR A 129 -3.29 14.30 1.39
CA TYR A 129 -4.48 14.22 0.54
C TYR A 129 -5.24 12.95 0.84
N SER A 130 -6.55 13.07 1.00
CA SER A 130 -7.44 11.92 1.15
C SER A 130 -8.53 11.95 0.10
N ALA A 131 -9.00 10.78 -0.30
CA ALA A 131 -10.09 10.63 -1.26
C ALA A 131 -10.95 9.42 -0.88
N GLY A 132 -12.27 9.58 -1.03
CA GLY A 132 -13.21 8.50 -0.78
C GLY A 132 -14.65 8.99 -0.80
N GLY A 133 -15.59 8.11 -1.12
CA GLY A 133 -16.98 8.50 -1.24
C GLY A 133 -17.15 9.67 -2.23
N PRO A 134 -17.99 10.66 -1.89
CA PRO A 134 -18.24 11.81 -2.75
C PRO A 134 -17.22 12.95 -2.59
N THR A 135 -16.24 12.86 -1.67
CA THR A 135 -15.31 13.96 -1.35
C THR A 135 -13.88 13.51 -1.20
N GLY A 136 -12.96 14.47 -1.35
CA GLY A 136 -11.58 14.39 -0.89
C GLY A 136 -11.24 15.61 -0.03
N GLU A 137 -10.19 15.50 0.76
CA GLU A 137 -9.71 16.62 1.58
C GLU A 137 -8.20 16.79 1.50
N VAL A 138 -7.76 18.04 1.58
CA VAL A 138 -6.36 18.43 1.65
C VAL A 138 -6.09 19.03 3.01
N HIS A 139 -5.14 18.46 3.74
CA HIS A 139 -4.69 18.97 5.05
C HIS A 139 -3.20 19.36 4.99
N ILE A 140 -2.86 20.44 5.67
CA ILE A 140 -1.46 20.83 5.86
C ILE A 140 -0.79 19.81 6.79
N VAL A 141 0.44 19.45 6.53
CA VAL A 141 1.30 18.75 7.51
C VAL A 141 1.77 19.77 8.53
N GLU A 142 1.43 19.58 9.80
CA GLU A 142 1.89 20.46 10.88
C GLU A 142 3.41 20.31 11.06
N PRO A 143 4.21 21.38 10.86
CA PRO A 143 5.66 21.26 10.82
C PRO A 143 6.29 20.73 12.13
N SER A 144 5.70 21.07 13.26
CA SER A 144 6.26 20.72 14.60
C SER A 144 6.01 19.26 14.97
N THR A 145 4.84 18.71 14.64
CA THR A 145 4.45 17.35 15.00
C THR A 145 4.51 16.38 13.82
N ARG A 146 4.48 16.89 12.60
CA ARG A 146 4.27 16.15 11.35
C ARG A 146 2.95 15.37 11.32
N GLY A 147 1.98 15.82 12.13
CA GLY A 147 0.60 15.36 12.11
C GLY A 147 -0.28 16.19 11.17
N PHE A 148 -1.59 16.04 11.31
CA PHE A 148 -2.56 16.86 10.57
C PHE A 148 -2.62 18.28 11.14
N GLY A 149 -2.43 19.27 10.29
CA GLY A 149 -2.72 20.67 10.53
C GLY A 149 -4.11 21.05 10.03
N ALA A 150 -4.28 22.33 9.66
CA ALA A 150 -5.53 22.85 9.15
C ALA A 150 -5.95 22.19 7.82
N LYS A 151 -7.27 22.05 7.61
CA LYS A 151 -7.83 21.70 6.31
C LYS A 151 -7.63 22.86 5.35
N ALA A 152 -6.91 22.63 4.25
CA ALA A 152 -6.63 23.63 3.21
C ALA A 152 -7.73 23.65 2.15
N GLN A 153 -8.29 22.47 1.79
CA GLN A 153 -9.30 22.36 0.75
C GLN A 153 -10.18 21.14 0.95
N GLN A 154 -11.42 21.23 0.45
CA GLN A 154 -12.32 20.11 0.22
C GLN A 154 -12.51 19.95 -1.30
N LEU A 155 -12.41 18.72 -1.79
CA LEU A 155 -12.70 18.34 -3.17
C LEU A 155 -14.08 17.70 -3.22
N LEU A 156 -14.87 18.02 -4.26
CA LEU A 156 -16.17 17.41 -4.50
C LEU A 156 -16.09 16.60 -5.79
N PHE A 157 -16.54 15.33 -5.73
CA PHE A 157 -16.63 14.43 -6.88
C PHE A 157 -18.07 14.29 -7.38
N VAL A 158 -18.99 14.99 -6.75
CA VAL A 158 -20.41 15.07 -7.07
C VAL A 158 -20.88 16.53 -6.94
N PRO A 159 -22.00 16.93 -7.57
CA PRO A 159 -22.62 18.21 -7.29
C PRO A 159 -22.91 18.40 -5.81
N GLU A 160 -22.77 19.62 -5.30
CA GLU A 160 -22.90 19.93 -3.87
C GLU A 160 -24.28 19.57 -3.31
N ASP A 161 -25.33 19.75 -4.09
CA ASP A 161 -26.71 19.41 -3.74
C ASP A 161 -26.96 17.90 -3.67
N GLU A 162 -26.12 17.08 -4.30
CA GLU A 162 -26.18 15.62 -4.25
C GLU A 162 -25.34 15.02 -3.13
N LEU A 163 -24.49 15.78 -2.46
CA LEU A 163 -23.48 15.31 -1.51
C LEU A 163 -24.08 14.42 -0.41
N ALA A 164 -25.16 14.85 0.23
CA ALA A 164 -25.78 14.12 1.33
C ALA A 164 -26.44 12.79 0.89
N ALA A 165 -26.91 12.72 -0.35
CA ALA A 165 -27.45 11.48 -0.92
C ALA A 165 -26.36 10.54 -1.39
N ALA A 166 -25.29 11.07 -1.96
CA ALA A 166 -24.12 10.30 -2.43
C ALA A 166 -23.37 9.62 -1.28
N ASP A 167 -23.18 10.30 -0.16
CA ASP A 167 -22.52 9.75 1.03
C ASP A 167 -23.27 8.53 1.60
N LYS A 168 -24.60 8.60 1.65
CA LYS A 168 -25.44 7.50 2.12
C LYS A 168 -25.39 6.26 1.22
N THR A 169 -25.25 6.46 -0.07
CA THR A 169 -25.30 5.34 -1.05
C THR A 169 -23.95 4.70 -1.31
N ARG A 170 -22.82 5.30 -0.86
CA ARG A 170 -21.45 4.92 -1.18
C ARG A 170 -21.21 4.72 -2.69
N ARG A 171 -21.98 5.44 -3.50
CA ARG A 171 -22.09 5.24 -4.95
C ARG A 171 -20.89 5.75 -5.72
N TYR A 172 -20.15 6.71 -5.16
CA TYR A 172 -19.09 7.45 -5.85
C TYR A 172 -17.69 7.09 -5.39
N GLY A 173 -17.46 5.93 -4.82
CA GLY A 173 -16.18 5.57 -4.22
C GLY A 173 -14.97 5.99 -5.04
N SER A 174 -14.06 6.73 -4.40
CA SER A 174 -12.71 6.98 -4.91
C SER A 174 -11.71 6.24 -4.05
N HIS A 175 -10.78 5.51 -4.67
CA HIS A 175 -9.80 4.68 -3.98
C HIS A 175 -8.36 5.02 -4.37
N ALA A 176 -8.11 6.21 -4.89
CA ALA A 176 -6.78 6.75 -5.10
C ALA A 176 -6.84 8.28 -5.32
N ILE A 177 -5.75 8.93 -5.01
CA ILE A 177 -5.36 10.25 -5.47
C ILE A 177 -3.84 10.24 -5.60
N GLU A 178 -3.33 10.32 -6.84
CA GLU A 178 -1.91 10.21 -7.11
C GLU A 178 -1.39 11.39 -7.92
N PHE A 179 -0.11 11.72 -7.71
CA PHE A 179 0.51 12.93 -8.20
C PHE A 179 1.64 12.63 -9.17
N SER A 180 1.62 13.29 -10.31
CA SER A 180 2.77 13.30 -11.21
C SER A 180 3.84 14.30 -10.74
N ASN A 181 5.09 14.06 -11.12
CA ASN A 181 6.19 14.97 -10.87
C ASN A 181 6.06 16.31 -11.64
N ARG A 182 5.03 16.47 -12.48
CA ARG A 182 4.70 17.70 -13.21
C ARG A 182 3.58 18.52 -12.56
N GLY A 183 3.16 18.14 -11.33
CA GLY A 183 2.14 18.85 -10.57
C GLY A 183 0.70 18.58 -11.00
N PHE A 184 0.43 17.47 -11.68
CA PHE A 184 -0.92 16.98 -11.93
C PHE A 184 -1.32 15.95 -10.89
N ALA A 185 -2.61 15.93 -10.52
CA ALA A 185 -3.20 14.90 -9.69
C ALA A 185 -4.35 14.21 -10.45
N PHE A 186 -4.48 12.92 -10.25
CA PHE A 186 -5.49 12.08 -10.88
C PHE A 186 -6.27 11.31 -9.82
N ILE A 187 -7.60 11.32 -9.94
CA ILE A 187 -8.51 10.71 -8.97
C ILE A 187 -9.49 9.83 -9.75
N PRO A 188 -9.45 8.50 -9.58
CA PRO A 188 -10.45 7.62 -10.17
C PRO A 188 -11.74 7.73 -9.37
N VAL A 189 -12.87 7.90 -10.05
CA VAL A 189 -14.19 7.96 -9.43
C VAL A 189 -15.06 6.85 -10.00
N LEU A 190 -15.25 5.82 -9.20
CA LEU A 190 -15.91 4.58 -9.58
C LEU A 190 -17.34 4.82 -10.08
N GLY A 191 -18.12 5.59 -9.33
CA GLY A 191 -19.53 5.79 -9.62
C GLY A 191 -19.84 6.67 -10.85
N THR A 192 -18.94 7.57 -11.22
CA THR A 192 -19.04 8.37 -12.45
C THR A 192 -18.35 7.72 -13.63
N ASN A 193 -17.68 6.58 -13.40
CA ASN A 193 -16.91 5.86 -14.41
C ASN A 193 -15.86 6.74 -15.10
N SER A 194 -15.15 7.56 -14.31
CA SER A 194 -14.25 8.61 -14.80
C SER A 194 -12.97 8.73 -13.96
N ILE A 195 -12.00 9.44 -14.52
CA ILE A 195 -10.80 9.91 -13.85
C ILE A 195 -10.86 11.44 -13.82
N GLU A 196 -10.94 12.02 -12.63
CA GLU A 196 -10.89 13.46 -12.44
C GLU A 196 -9.44 13.93 -12.47
N ARG A 197 -9.19 15.01 -13.19
CA ARG A 197 -7.87 15.57 -13.43
C ARG A 197 -7.75 16.93 -12.77
N TYR A 198 -6.67 17.11 -12.01
CA TYR A 198 -6.36 18.32 -11.29
C TYR A 198 -4.94 18.78 -11.57
N ARG A 199 -4.68 20.04 -11.28
CA ARG A 199 -3.34 20.64 -11.22
C ARG A 199 -3.12 21.24 -9.85
N LEU A 200 -1.89 21.16 -9.34
CA LEU A 200 -1.52 21.93 -8.13
C LEU A 200 -1.80 23.40 -8.35
N SER A 201 -2.56 24.00 -7.44
CA SER A 201 -3.00 25.39 -7.54
C SER A 201 -1.83 26.35 -7.36
N SER A 202 -1.81 27.40 -8.16
CA SER A 202 -0.85 28.50 -8.01
C SER A 202 -1.27 29.52 -6.94
N SER A 203 -2.55 29.54 -6.56
CA SER A 203 -3.13 30.50 -5.62
C SER A 203 -3.33 29.93 -4.21
N LEU A 204 -3.43 28.60 -4.09
CA LEU A 204 -3.64 27.90 -2.83
C LEU A 204 -2.53 26.87 -2.62
N PRO A 205 -1.56 27.10 -1.71
CA PRO A 205 -0.47 26.15 -1.45
C PRO A 205 -1.03 24.75 -1.14
N GLY A 206 -0.60 23.73 -1.91
CA GLY A 206 -1.09 22.36 -1.82
C GLY A 206 -2.52 22.16 -2.32
N GLY A 207 -3.23 23.20 -2.69
CA GLY A 207 -4.57 23.09 -3.27
C GLY A 207 -4.54 22.51 -4.68
N LEU A 208 -5.72 22.08 -5.15
CA LEU A 208 -5.93 21.44 -6.44
C LEU A 208 -7.00 22.20 -7.24
N ASP A 209 -6.64 22.63 -8.45
CA ASP A 209 -7.57 23.21 -9.41
C ASP A 209 -8.02 22.12 -10.39
N HIS A 210 -9.33 21.89 -10.50
CA HIS A 210 -9.89 20.93 -11.44
C HIS A 210 -9.65 21.40 -12.87
N ILE A 211 -9.10 20.53 -13.72
CA ILE A 211 -8.75 20.85 -15.11
C ILE A 211 -9.52 20.01 -16.14
N GLY A 212 -10.27 19.01 -15.71
CA GLY A 212 -11.13 18.21 -16.58
C GLY A 212 -11.34 16.79 -16.11
N THR A 213 -12.19 16.08 -16.84
CA THR A 213 -12.61 14.71 -16.59
C THR A 213 -12.26 13.84 -17.80
N THR A 214 -11.77 12.63 -17.58
CA THR A 214 -11.57 11.61 -18.60
C THR A 214 -12.47 10.42 -18.30
N LEU A 215 -13.38 10.06 -19.21
CA LEU A 215 -14.23 8.89 -19.05
C LEU A 215 -13.43 7.60 -19.24
N SER A 216 -13.76 6.55 -18.49
CA SER A 216 -13.26 5.20 -18.75
C SER A 216 -13.63 4.72 -20.14
N PRO A 217 -12.79 3.90 -20.78
CA PRO A 217 -13.00 3.51 -22.18
C PRO A 217 -14.22 2.60 -22.39
N ARG A 218 -14.65 1.89 -21.36
CA ARG A 218 -15.79 0.96 -21.41
C ARG A 218 -16.89 1.41 -20.44
N PRO A 219 -18.16 1.16 -20.74
CA PRO A 219 -19.25 1.37 -19.79
C PRO A 219 -19.05 0.50 -18.54
N HIS A 220 -19.33 1.06 -17.37
CA HIS A 220 -19.28 0.36 -16.09
C HIS A 220 -17.90 -0.23 -15.71
N ASP A 221 -16.82 0.34 -16.21
CA ASP A 221 -15.46 -0.07 -15.82
C ASP A 221 -15.25 0.05 -14.31
N GLY A 222 -15.69 1.16 -13.74
CA GLY A 222 -15.43 1.47 -12.34
C GLY A 222 -13.94 1.65 -12.06
N PRO A 223 -13.29 2.73 -12.56
CA PRO A 223 -11.88 2.99 -12.25
C PRO A 223 -11.73 3.15 -10.73
N ARG A 224 -10.81 2.38 -10.14
CA ARG A 224 -10.71 2.24 -8.69
C ARG A 224 -9.41 2.74 -8.11
N HIS A 225 -8.31 2.12 -8.46
CA HIS A 225 -6.98 2.48 -7.98
C HIS A 225 -6.08 2.82 -9.17
N LEU A 226 -5.16 3.76 -8.96
CA LEU A 226 -4.24 4.18 -10.00
C LEU A 226 -2.85 4.48 -9.42
N ILE A 227 -1.84 4.37 -10.28
CA ILE A 227 -0.46 4.77 -10.01
C ILE A 227 0.13 5.46 -11.23
N ILE A 228 1.18 6.24 -11.03
CA ILE A 228 1.83 7.02 -12.10
C ILE A 228 3.27 6.54 -12.24
N SER A 229 3.75 6.39 -13.47
CA SER A 229 5.15 6.08 -13.73
C SER A 229 6.08 7.12 -13.08
N PRO A 230 7.27 6.75 -12.60
CA PRO A 230 8.19 7.68 -11.93
C PRO A 230 8.58 8.89 -12.80
N ASN A 231 8.62 8.73 -14.12
CA ASN A 231 8.89 9.81 -15.07
C ASN A 231 7.65 10.72 -15.32
N GLY A 232 6.48 10.36 -14.77
CA GLY A 232 5.23 11.12 -14.90
C GLY A 232 4.60 11.07 -16.29
N SER A 233 4.96 10.12 -17.16
CA SER A 233 4.47 10.02 -18.54
C SER A 233 3.30 9.07 -18.71
N LYS A 234 3.10 8.12 -17.81
CA LYS A 234 2.05 7.11 -17.87
C LYS A 234 1.23 7.09 -16.59
N LEU A 235 -0.09 6.86 -16.75
CA LEU A 235 -1.03 6.56 -15.69
C LEU A 235 -1.54 5.14 -15.89
N TYR A 236 -1.53 4.34 -14.84
CA TYR A 236 -2.06 2.97 -14.83
C TYR A 236 -3.27 2.93 -13.92
N VAL A 237 -4.36 2.37 -14.41
CA VAL A 237 -5.64 2.36 -13.70
C VAL A 237 -6.20 0.95 -13.68
N VAL A 238 -6.52 0.43 -12.50
CA VAL A 238 -7.29 -0.80 -12.39
C VAL A 238 -8.77 -0.49 -12.33
N THR A 239 -9.56 -1.25 -13.10
CA THR A 239 -11.01 -1.15 -13.10
C THR A 239 -11.63 -2.22 -12.20
N GLU A 240 -12.53 -1.82 -11.30
CA GLU A 240 -13.12 -2.74 -10.32
C GLU A 240 -14.07 -3.75 -10.96
N HIS A 241 -14.90 -3.31 -11.93
CA HIS A 241 -15.99 -4.15 -12.42
C HIS A 241 -15.62 -4.95 -13.67
N THR A 242 -14.76 -4.41 -14.52
CA THR A 242 -14.37 -5.07 -15.78
C THR A 242 -13.00 -5.77 -15.70
N ASN A 243 -12.27 -5.57 -14.59
CA ASN A 243 -10.99 -6.22 -14.31
C ASN A 243 -9.93 -5.99 -15.39
N PHE A 244 -9.81 -4.73 -15.85
CA PHE A 244 -8.75 -4.29 -16.75
C PHE A 244 -7.70 -3.46 -15.99
N LEU A 245 -6.49 -3.55 -16.48
CA LEU A 245 -5.42 -2.58 -16.30
C LEU A 245 -5.38 -1.72 -17.55
N ASP A 246 -5.79 -0.47 -17.44
CA ASP A 246 -5.72 0.53 -18.51
C ASP A 246 -4.49 1.42 -18.30
N VAL A 247 -3.74 1.64 -19.37
CA VAL A 247 -2.56 2.50 -19.39
C VAL A 247 -2.85 3.72 -20.26
N TYR A 248 -2.68 4.90 -19.70
CA TYR A 248 -2.86 6.17 -20.40
C TYR A 248 -1.53 6.90 -20.53
N ASP A 249 -1.34 7.55 -21.66
CA ASP A 249 -0.33 8.59 -21.83
C ASP A 249 -0.79 9.88 -21.16
N ILE A 250 0.09 10.50 -20.38
CA ILE A 250 -0.14 11.80 -19.74
C ILE A 250 0.54 12.88 -20.60
N SER A 251 -0.26 13.77 -21.19
CA SER A 251 0.25 14.90 -21.97
C SER A 251 0.95 15.95 -21.09
N HIS A 252 1.58 16.94 -21.70
CA HIS A 252 2.18 18.08 -20.98
C HIS A 252 1.13 19.01 -20.34
N THR A 253 -0.15 18.89 -20.72
CA THR A 253 -1.28 19.63 -20.17
C THR A 253 -2.06 18.81 -19.12
N GLY A 254 -1.69 17.52 -18.89
CA GLY A 254 -2.38 16.63 -17.99
C GLY A 254 -3.57 15.89 -18.64
N ASP A 255 -3.71 15.97 -19.96
CA ASP A 255 -4.72 15.19 -20.67
C ASP A 255 -4.29 13.72 -20.76
N LEU A 256 -5.29 12.83 -20.70
CA LEU A 256 -5.10 11.38 -20.74
C LEU A 256 -5.52 10.81 -22.10
N THR A 257 -4.66 10.00 -22.70
CA THR A 257 -4.96 9.24 -23.91
C THR A 257 -4.74 7.77 -23.64
N LEU A 258 -5.76 6.92 -23.82
CA LEU A 258 -5.63 5.47 -23.65
C LEU A 258 -4.61 4.91 -24.63
N ALA A 259 -3.59 4.25 -24.11
CA ALA A 259 -2.53 3.61 -24.88
C ALA A 259 -2.66 2.09 -24.91
N GLN A 260 -2.98 1.46 -23.79
CA GLN A 260 -3.08 0.01 -23.68
C GLN A 260 -4.20 -0.39 -22.72
N SER A 261 -4.75 -1.60 -22.91
CA SER A 261 -5.64 -2.27 -21.97
C SER A 261 -5.23 -3.74 -21.86
N ARG A 262 -5.15 -4.27 -20.64
CA ARG A 262 -4.82 -5.68 -20.36
C ARG A 262 -5.77 -6.25 -19.32
N SER A 263 -6.22 -7.48 -19.51
CA SER A 263 -7.02 -8.17 -18.49
C SER A 263 -6.13 -8.60 -17.32
N ILE A 264 -6.61 -8.36 -16.09
CA ILE A 264 -5.95 -8.79 -14.87
C ILE A 264 -6.44 -10.15 -14.35
N ILE A 265 -7.37 -10.79 -15.04
CA ILE A 265 -7.83 -12.14 -14.77
C ILE A 265 -7.47 -13.09 -15.95
N PRO A 266 -7.34 -14.41 -15.70
CA PRO A 266 -7.09 -15.40 -16.74
C PRO A 266 -8.08 -15.34 -17.91
N GLN A 267 -7.62 -15.74 -19.08
CA GLN A 267 -8.40 -15.62 -20.31
C GLN A 267 -9.68 -16.46 -20.28
N ASP A 268 -9.64 -17.64 -19.72
CA ASP A 268 -10.77 -18.56 -19.56
C ASP A 268 -11.82 -18.04 -18.55
N LEU A 269 -11.43 -17.14 -17.65
CA LEU A 269 -12.32 -16.56 -16.65
C LEU A 269 -12.99 -15.25 -17.11
N ARG A 270 -12.56 -14.67 -18.23
CA ARG A 270 -13.12 -13.41 -18.77
C ARG A 270 -14.63 -13.47 -19.07
N PRO A 271 -15.24 -14.60 -19.48
CA PRO A 271 -16.70 -14.68 -19.60
C PRO A 271 -17.44 -14.47 -18.27
N ASN A 272 -16.77 -14.69 -17.14
CA ASN A 272 -17.30 -14.58 -15.78
C ASN A 272 -16.73 -13.37 -15.02
N VAL A 273 -16.46 -12.28 -15.72
CA VAL A 273 -15.81 -11.05 -15.17
C VAL A 273 -16.51 -10.53 -13.90
N SER A 274 -17.81 -10.71 -13.77
CA SER A 274 -18.60 -10.28 -12.61
C SER A 274 -18.29 -11.02 -11.31
N LEU A 275 -17.60 -12.15 -11.38
CA LEU A 275 -17.13 -12.90 -10.20
C LEU A 275 -15.87 -12.29 -9.58
N TYR A 276 -15.27 -11.29 -10.23
CA TYR A 276 -14.03 -10.66 -9.78
C TYR A 276 -14.21 -9.14 -9.64
N ARG A 277 -13.34 -8.55 -8.81
CA ARG A 277 -13.27 -7.11 -8.56
C ARG A 277 -11.81 -6.68 -8.59
N GLY A 278 -11.42 -5.87 -9.57
CA GLY A 278 -10.08 -5.25 -9.61
C GLY A 278 -9.84 -4.44 -8.33
N ASP A 279 -8.62 -4.50 -7.79
CA ASP A 279 -8.35 -3.92 -6.47
C ASP A 279 -7.17 -2.95 -6.47
N THR A 280 -5.95 -3.39 -6.42
CA THR A 280 -4.76 -2.56 -6.17
C THR A 280 -3.70 -2.74 -7.25
N LEU A 281 -2.92 -1.68 -7.48
CA LEU A 281 -1.73 -1.67 -8.34
C LEU A 281 -0.49 -1.27 -7.54
N ARG A 282 0.66 -1.91 -7.81
CA ARG A 282 1.97 -1.48 -7.31
C ARG A 282 3.07 -1.83 -8.31
N PHE A 283 4.08 -0.96 -8.38
CA PHE A 283 5.33 -1.27 -9.07
C PHE A 283 6.27 -2.06 -8.20
N THR A 284 7.17 -2.83 -8.81
CA THR A 284 8.43 -3.17 -8.13
C THR A 284 9.17 -1.87 -7.79
N PRO A 285 9.74 -1.76 -6.59
CA PRO A 285 10.53 -0.59 -6.24
C PRO A 285 11.69 -0.38 -7.23
N PRO A 286 12.08 0.87 -7.53
CA PRO A 286 13.28 1.12 -8.32
C PRO A 286 14.53 0.70 -7.54
N SER A 287 15.55 0.22 -8.24
CA SER A 287 16.85 -0.13 -7.68
C SER A 287 17.96 0.68 -8.36
N PRO A 288 19.17 0.77 -7.78
CA PRO A 288 20.29 1.47 -8.43
C PRO A 288 20.63 0.94 -9.83
N SER A 289 20.44 -0.38 -10.06
CA SER A 289 20.63 -1.01 -11.37
C SER A 289 19.43 -0.85 -12.31
N HIS A 290 18.22 -0.65 -11.76
CA HIS A 290 16.98 -0.51 -12.50
C HIS A 290 16.18 0.69 -11.93
N PRO A 291 16.52 1.92 -12.35
CA PRO A 291 15.86 3.14 -11.83
C PRO A 291 14.40 3.27 -12.26
N SER A 292 14.00 2.59 -13.33
CA SER A 292 12.60 2.47 -13.74
C SER A 292 12.02 1.14 -13.27
N PRO A 293 10.75 1.08 -12.82
CA PRO A 293 10.10 -0.17 -12.45
C PRO A 293 10.07 -1.13 -13.65
N GLY A 294 10.54 -2.36 -13.46
CA GLY A 294 10.50 -3.39 -14.50
C GLY A 294 9.18 -4.17 -14.51
N PHE A 295 8.41 -4.10 -13.43
CA PHE A 295 7.19 -4.89 -13.26
C PHE A 295 6.10 -4.10 -12.55
N LEU A 296 4.86 -4.42 -12.93
CA LEU A 296 3.63 -3.91 -12.34
C LEU A 296 2.82 -5.10 -11.81
N PHE A 297 2.41 -5.01 -10.57
CA PHE A 297 1.53 -5.96 -9.91
C PHE A 297 0.12 -5.40 -9.82
N ALA A 298 -0.86 -6.24 -10.14
CA ALA A 298 -2.27 -5.92 -10.02
C ALA A 298 -2.99 -7.04 -9.26
N THR A 299 -3.99 -6.68 -8.45
CA THR A 299 -4.80 -7.67 -7.73
C THR A 299 -6.27 -7.57 -8.11
N THR A 300 -6.95 -8.72 -7.96
CA THR A 300 -8.41 -8.77 -7.90
C THR A 300 -8.86 -9.44 -6.60
N ARG A 301 -10.07 -9.13 -6.18
CA ARG A 301 -10.82 -9.86 -5.16
C ARG A 301 -11.84 -10.79 -5.84
N GLY A 302 -12.23 -11.86 -5.18
CA GLY A 302 -13.47 -12.56 -5.50
C GLY A 302 -14.69 -11.72 -5.12
N ALA A 303 -15.76 -11.83 -5.89
CA ALA A 303 -17.02 -11.16 -5.58
C ALA A 303 -17.79 -11.84 -4.44
N THR A 304 -17.50 -13.11 -4.19
CA THR A 304 -18.03 -13.93 -3.10
C THR A 304 -16.90 -14.70 -2.42
N SER A 305 -17.13 -15.25 -1.24
CA SER A 305 -16.16 -16.06 -0.48
C SER A 305 -15.74 -17.35 -1.20
N GLU A 306 -16.55 -17.86 -2.12
CA GLU A 306 -16.24 -19.06 -2.90
C GLU A 306 -15.30 -18.79 -4.09
N THR A 307 -15.09 -17.53 -4.45
CA THR A 307 -14.27 -17.13 -5.60
C THR A 307 -12.97 -16.51 -5.11
N ARG A 308 -11.85 -17.16 -5.37
CA ARG A 308 -10.53 -16.61 -5.02
C ARG A 308 -10.15 -15.44 -5.94
N GLY A 309 -9.34 -14.52 -5.41
CA GLY A 309 -8.77 -13.42 -6.19
C GLY A 309 -7.55 -13.84 -7.00
N TRP A 310 -6.93 -12.87 -7.69
CA TRP A 310 -5.72 -13.06 -8.49
C TRP A 310 -4.68 -11.99 -8.16
N LEU A 311 -3.43 -12.39 -8.16
CA LEU A 311 -2.25 -11.51 -8.27
C LEU A 311 -1.66 -11.71 -9.67
N THR A 312 -1.63 -10.63 -10.45
CA THR A 312 -1.13 -10.63 -11.83
C THR A 312 0.06 -9.70 -11.95
N VAL A 313 1.13 -10.17 -12.58
CA VAL A 313 2.38 -9.44 -12.82
C VAL A 313 2.54 -9.17 -14.31
N PHE A 314 2.82 -7.92 -14.65
CA PHE A 314 3.10 -7.45 -15.99
C PHE A 314 4.53 -6.95 -16.08
N ARG A 315 5.21 -7.21 -17.20
CA ARG A 315 6.49 -6.58 -17.50
C ARG A 315 6.28 -5.20 -18.08
N LEU A 316 7.16 -4.29 -17.71
CA LEU A 316 7.20 -2.94 -18.29
C LEU A 316 8.50 -2.75 -19.08
N ASP A 317 8.42 -2.02 -20.17
CA ASP A 317 9.60 -1.52 -20.87
C ASP A 317 10.15 -0.24 -20.21
N GLN A 318 11.22 0.32 -20.77
CA GLN A 318 11.87 1.51 -20.24
C GLN A 318 10.98 2.77 -20.29
N ASP A 319 10.00 2.80 -21.20
CA ASP A 319 9.04 3.89 -21.34
C ASP A 319 7.80 3.69 -20.46
N GLY A 320 7.71 2.55 -19.77
CA GLY A 320 6.59 2.17 -18.91
C GLY A 320 5.42 1.54 -19.67
N ALA A 321 5.56 1.17 -20.94
CA ALA A 321 4.54 0.41 -21.61
C ALA A 321 4.57 -1.07 -21.19
N ILE A 322 3.39 -1.70 -21.14
CA ILE A 322 3.30 -3.14 -20.85
C ILE A 322 3.85 -3.91 -22.05
N VAL A 323 4.84 -4.76 -21.78
CA VAL A 323 5.48 -5.61 -22.80
C VAL A 323 4.56 -6.77 -23.16
N GLY A 324 4.47 -7.04 -24.46
CA GLY A 324 3.63 -8.12 -25.01
C GLY A 324 2.20 -7.71 -25.27
N GLU A 325 1.40 -8.69 -25.63
CA GLU A 325 -0.03 -8.53 -25.92
C GLU A 325 -0.89 -9.01 -24.74
N ASP A 326 -2.21 -9.03 -24.89
CA ASP A 326 -3.12 -9.53 -23.86
C ASP A 326 -3.24 -11.08 -23.92
N ALA A 327 -2.09 -11.77 -23.93
CA ALA A 327 -1.96 -13.22 -23.96
C ALA A 327 -1.51 -13.77 -22.60
N GLU A 328 -1.86 -15.02 -22.31
CA GLU A 328 -1.48 -15.68 -21.05
C GLU A 328 0.04 -15.76 -20.85
N ASP A 329 0.79 -15.96 -21.94
CA ASP A 329 2.25 -16.05 -21.88
C ASP A 329 2.94 -14.72 -21.61
N ASP A 330 2.26 -13.61 -21.76
CA ASP A 330 2.78 -12.26 -21.50
C ASP A 330 2.53 -11.78 -20.07
N THR A 331 1.92 -12.61 -19.25
CA THR A 331 1.62 -12.31 -17.84
C THR A 331 2.06 -13.46 -16.94
N GLU A 332 2.30 -13.17 -15.67
CA GLU A 332 2.43 -14.18 -14.63
C GLU A 332 1.26 -14.00 -13.66
N ARG A 333 0.54 -15.07 -13.35
CA ARG A 333 -0.65 -15.04 -12.50
C ARG A 333 -0.55 -16.06 -11.39
N TRP A 334 -1.07 -15.67 -10.25
CA TRP A 334 -1.17 -16.52 -9.08
C TRP A 334 -2.53 -16.32 -8.41
N GLU A 335 -3.25 -17.41 -8.18
CA GLU A 335 -4.54 -17.38 -7.49
C GLU A 335 -4.30 -17.13 -6.00
N THR A 336 -4.97 -16.13 -5.42
CA THR A 336 -4.83 -15.81 -4.00
C THR A 336 -5.42 -16.91 -3.11
N PRO A 337 -4.95 -17.08 -1.87
CA PRO A 337 -5.44 -18.15 -0.98
C PRO A 337 -6.93 -18.08 -0.67
N THR A 338 -7.50 -16.87 -0.73
CA THR A 338 -8.90 -16.58 -0.40
C THR A 338 -9.51 -15.65 -1.44
N SER A 339 -10.77 -15.25 -1.23
CA SER A 339 -11.40 -14.19 -2.04
C SER A 339 -10.83 -12.79 -1.76
N GLY A 340 -10.16 -12.58 -0.62
CA GLY A 340 -9.73 -11.27 -0.13
C GLY A 340 -10.84 -10.46 0.55
N GLY A 341 -12.09 -10.86 0.42
CA GLY A 341 -13.23 -10.15 1.01
C GLY A 341 -13.35 -8.73 0.47
N LYS A 342 -13.09 -7.70 1.31
CA LYS A 342 -13.12 -6.28 0.91
C LYS A 342 -11.79 -5.75 0.39
N ALA A 343 -10.67 -6.47 0.58
CA ALA A 343 -9.35 -6.06 0.14
C ALA A 343 -8.45 -7.25 -0.22
N ASN A 344 -7.76 -7.12 -1.34
CA ASN A 344 -6.52 -7.78 -1.71
C ASN A 344 -5.48 -6.68 -1.99
N ALA A 345 -5.33 -5.73 -1.04
CA ALA A 345 -4.38 -4.64 -1.18
C ALA A 345 -2.94 -5.16 -1.05
N ILE A 346 -2.04 -4.60 -1.84
CA ILE A 346 -0.63 -5.00 -1.87
C ILE A 346 0.30 -3.81 -1.64
N GLU A 347 1.43 -4.09 -0.99
CA GLU A 347 2.62 -3.23 -0.92
C GLU A 347 3.87 -4.06 -1.19
N ILE A 348 4.87 -3.47 -1.84
CA ILE A 348 6.01 -4.23 -2.37
C ILE A 348 7.33 -3.61 -1.88
N ILE A 349 8.25 -4.46 -1.42
CA ILE A 349 9.67 -4.12 -1.21
C ILE A 349 10.56 -5.09 -1.99
N HIS A 350 11.82 -4.70 -2.17
CA HIS A 350 12.81 -5.61 -2.75
C HIS A 350 12.96 -6.86 -1.88
N GLY A 351 13.04 -8.01 -2.55
CA GLY A 351 13.52 -9.25 -1.94
C GLY A 351 15.05 -9.28 -1.92
N GLU A 352 15.62 -10.08 -1.04
CA GLU A 352 17.06 -10.32 -1.01
C GLU A 352 17.48 -11.04 -2.30
N THR A 353 18.52 -10.53 -2.96
CA THR A 353 19.12 -11.16 -4.14
C THR A 353 20.46 -11.75 -3.75
N ASP A 354 20.66 -13.04 -3.99
CA ASP A 354 21.95 -13.73 -3.79
C ASP A 354 23.00 -13.32 -4.85
N GLY A 355 23.17 -12.01 -5.07
CA GLY A 355 24.14 -11.46 -6.03
C GLY A 355 23.80 -11.65 -7.51
N GLY A 356 22.56 -12.05 -7.83
CA GLY A 356 22.06 -12.22 -9.20
C GLY A 356 21.37 -10.98 -9.75
N GLU A 357 21.23 -10.86 -11.06
CA GLU A 357 20.50 -9.80 -11.76
C GLU A 357 18.97 -9.90 -11.59
N ASP A 358 18.48 -10.96 -10.95
CA ASP A 358 17.05 -11.25 -10.85
C ASP A 358 16.36 -10.39 -9.79
N THR A 359 15.39 -9.64 -10.21
CA THR A 359 14.52 -8.88 -9.31
C THR A 359 13.63 -9.85 -8.54
N LYS A 360 13.82 -9.93 -7.23
CA LYS A 360 12.91 -10.60 -6.29
C LYS A 360 12.12 -9.55 -5.51
N ALA A 361 10.95 -9.90 -5.03
CA ALA A 361 10.12 -9.00 -4.22
C ALA A 361 9.41 -9.73 -3.08
N TRP A 362 9.27 -9.01 -1.95
CA TRP A 362 8.32 -9.32 -0.91
C TRP A 362 7.07 -8.48 -1.11
N VAL A 363 5.94 -9.13 -1.25
CA VAL A 363 4.66 -8.49 -1.47
C VAL A 363 3.79 -8.71 -0.23
N LEU A 364 3.44 -7.63 0.47
CA LEU A 364 2.35 -7.68 1.44
C LEU A 364 1.04 -7.90 0.69
N LEU A 365 0.24 -8.82 1.17
CA LEU A 365 -1.13 -9.05 0.71
C LEU A 365 -2.05 -9.00 1.93
N THR A 366 -3.02 -8.11 1.91
CA THR A 366 -4.06 -8.04 2.93
C THR A 366 -5.25 -8.89 2.56
N ASP A 367 -5.96 -9.41 3.55
CA ASP A 367 -7.07 -10.33 3.37
C ASP A 367 -8.17 -10.08 4.40
N ASP A 368 -9.38 -9.78 3.94
CA ASP A 368 -10.57 -9.55 4.77
C ASP A 368 -11.61 -10.68 4.64
N ASP A 369 -11.24 -11.83 4.04
CA ASP A 369 -12.16 -12.95 3.88
C ASP A 369 -12.43 -13.67 5.22
N GLU A 370 -13.68 -13.66 5.67
CA GLU A 370 -14.10 -14.30 6.92
C GLU A 370 -14.33 -15.81 6.82
N SER A 371 -14.22 -16.39 5.62
CA SER A 371 -14.47 -17.82 5.45
C SER A 371 -13.40 -18.65 6.16
N VAL A 372 -13.81 -19.50 7.09
CA VAL A 372 -12.93 -20.33 7.92
C VAL A 372 -12.21 -21.41 7.09
N ASP A 373 -12.81 -21.79 5.96
CA ASP A 373 -12.30 -22.87 5.11
C ASP A 373 -11.07 -22.47 4.28
N SER A 374 -10.85 -21.17 4.07
CA SER A 374 -9.77 -20.63 3.24
C SER A 374 -8.52 -20.18 4.01
N GLY A 375 -8.42 -20.50 5.29
CA GLY A 375 -7.26 -20.11 6.11
C GLY A 375 -7.49 -18.87 6.97
N GLY A 376 -8.53 -18.10 6.69
CA GLY A 376 -8.95 -16.92 7.47
C GLY A 376 -8.29 -15.61 7.06
N PRO A 377 -8.84 -14.50 7.58
CA PRO A 377 -8.40 -13.15 7.26
C PRO A 377 -7.09 -12.80 7.97
N GLY A 378 -6.28 -11.92 7.35
CA GLY A 378 -5.02 -11.48 7.96
C GLY A 378 -4.08 -10.75 7.01
N ILE A 379 -2.79 -10.88 7.31
CA ILE A 379 -1.69 -10.34 6.51
C ILE A 379 -0.82 -11.51 6.04
N ARG A 380 -0.51 -11.52 4.75
CA ARG A 380 0.44 -12.46 4.14
C ARG A 380 1.61 -11.72 3.55
N VAL A 381 2.78 -12.32 3.63
CA VAL A 381 3.94 -11.95 2.84
C VAL A 381 4.10 -12.99 1.75
N ILE A 382 4.02 -12.53 0.51
CA ILE A 382 4.19 -13.33 -0.69
C ILE A 382 5.61 -13.14 -1.20
N GLU A 383 6.30 -14.22 -1.53
CA GLU A 383 7.56 -14.20 -2.25
C GLU A 383 7.30 -14.28 -3.75
N TRP A 384 7.75 -13.27 -4.48
CA TRP A 384 7.90 -13.34 -5.92
C TRP A 384 9.36 -13.55 -6.25
N SER A 385 9.69 -14.69 -6.84
CA SER A 385 11.07 -15.13 -7.10
C SER A 385 11.68 -14.57 -8.39
N GLY A 386 10.96 -13.64 -9.06
CA GLY A 386 11.31 -13.10 -10.36
C GLY A 386 10.37 -13.60 -11.46
N TRP A 387 10.45 -12.97 -12.63
CA TRP A 387 9.55 -13.23 -13.75
C TRP A 387 9.48 -14.72 -14.12
N LYS A 388 8.28 -15.30 -14.00
CA LYS A 388 7.96 -16.72 -14.25
C LYS A 388 8.80 -17.73 -13.45
N LYS A 389 9.37 -17.30 -12.32
CA LYS A 389 10.10 -18.19 -11.40
C LYS A 389 9.26 -18.64 -10.21
N GLY A 390 8.06 -18.11 -10.10
CA GLY A 390 7.05 -18.53 -9.13
C GLY A 390 6.69 -17.49 -8.09
N ILE A 391 5.47 -17.64 -7.62
CA ILE A 391 4.83 -16.84 -6.57
C ILE A 391 4.36 -17.80 -5.50
N SER A 392 4.70 -17.53 -4.24
CA SER A 392 4.29 -18.38 -3.11
C SER A 392 4.12 -17.59 -1.82
N VAL A 393 3.31 -18.11 -0.90
CA VAL A 393 3.19 -17.55 0.46
C VAL A 393 4.48 -17.84 1.22
N ALA A 394 5.18 -16.80 1.66
CA ALA A 394 6.37 -16.92 2.49
C ALA A 394 6.02 -16.97 3.98
N ALA A 395 5.08 -16.14 4.42
CA ALA A 395 4.65 -16.07 5.82
C ALA A 395 3.21 -15.57 5.91
N GLU A 396 2.53 -15.95 6.98
CA GLU A 396 1.16 -15.54 7.29
C GLU A 396 1.06 -15.08 8.74
N TRP A 397 0.25 -14.06 8.98
CA TRP A 397 -0.27 -13.71 10.30
C TRP A 397 -1.78 -13.59 10.21
N LEU A 398 -2.45 -14.63 10.76
CA LEU A 398 -3.89 -14.77 10.70
C LEU A 398 -4.46 -14.44 12.08
N GLY A 399 -4.99 -13.25 12.23
CA GLY A 399 -5.27 -12.60 13.50
C GLY A 399 -6.05 -13.42 14.54
N GLU A 400 -6.91 -14.38 14.13
CA GLU A 400 -7.64 -15.22 15.08
C GLU A 400 -6.85 -16.43 15.59
N ARG A 401 -5.92 -16.96 14.80
CA ARG A 401 -5.11 -18.15 15.16
C ARG A 401 -3.92 -17.80 16.02
N ASP A 402 -3.34 -16.65 15.81
CA ASP A 402 -2.06 -16.26 16.41
C ASP A 402 -2.22 -15.49 17.74
N PHE A 403 -3.48 -15.19 18.15
CA PHE A 403 -3.80 -14.55 19.42
C PHE A 403 -4.38 -15.53 20.43
N GLN A 404 -3.55 -16.17 21.24
CA GLN A 404 -4.00 -17.09 22.29
C GLN A 404 -4.43 -16.43 23.61
N SER A 405 -4.31 -15.11 23.80
CA SER A 405 -4.44 -14.49 25.13
C SER A 405 -5.01 -13.07 25.22
N TYR A 406 -5.80 -12.59 24.25
CA TYR A 406 -6.30 -11.20 24.28
C TYR A 406 -7.82 -11.09 24.38
N THR A 407 -8.29 -9.95 24.92
CA THR A 407 -9.72 -9.60 24.96
C THR A 407 -10.30 -9.49 23.56
N GLU A 408 -11.58 -9.76 23.39
CA GLU A 408 -12.26 -9.81 22.09
C GLU A 408 -12.11 -8.52 21.22
N GLY A 409 -11.82 -7.37 21.84
CA GLY A 409 -11.58 -6.08 21.17
C GLY A 409 -10.22 -5.91 20.50
N ASP A 410 -9.23 -6.72 20.86
CA ASP A 410 -7.83 -6.55 20.45
C ASP A 410 -7.39 -7.44 19.28
N ARG A 411 -8.29 -8.24 18.72
CA ARG A 411 -7.99 -9.18 17.64
C ARG A 411 -8.10 -8.51 16.28
N MET A 412 -7.16 -8.80 15.39
CA MET A 412 -7.30 -8.43 14.00
C MET A 412 -8.39 -9.27 13.33
N ARG A 413 -9.43 -8.61 12.86
CA ARG A 413 -10.54 -9.22 12.12
C ARG A 413 -10.50 -8.73 10.68
N GLY A 414 -9.68 -9.35 9.84
CA GLY A 414 -9.49 -8.97 8.44
C GLY A 414 -8.52 -7.82 8.23
N GLY A 415 -7.59 -8.00 7.30
CA GLY A 415 -6.68 -6.96 6.85
C GLY A 415 -7.33 -6.04 5.83
N SER A 416 -7.11 -4.73 5.95
CA SER A 416 -7.58 -3.74 4.96
C SER A 416 -6.46 -3.23 4.06
N HIS A 417 -5.43 -2.70 4.66
CA HIS A 417 -4.20 -2.22 4.03
C HIS A 417 -3.05 -2.36 5.00
N ALA A 418 -1.87 -2.66 4.49
CA ALA A 418 -0.66 -2.73 5.29
C ALA A 418 0.50 -2.08 4.54
N VAL A 419 1.43 -1.46 5.26
CA VAL A 419 2.60 -0.78 4.70
C VAL A 419 3.87 -1.23 5.40
N TRP A 420 4.96 -1.30 4.63
CA TRP A 420 6.30 -1.52 5.16
C TRP A 420 6.83 -0.25 5.82
N LEU A 421 7.60 -0.40 6.89
CA LEU A 421 8.16 0.72 7.68
C LEU A 421 9.69 0.85 7.56
N ASP A 422 10.36 -0.03 6.80
CA ASP A 422 11.81 -0.03 6.57
C ASP A 422 12.17 0.60 5.23
#